data_61394e83f145a7aca3f58f04f91dbdd6
#
_entry.id   61394e83f145a7aca3f58f04f91dbdd6
#
_cell.length_a   1.000
_cell.length_b   1.000
_cell.length_c   1.000
_cell.angle_alpha   90.00
_cell.angle_beta   90.00
_cell.angle_gamma   90.00
#
_symmetry.space_group_name_H-M   'P 1'
#
loop_
_entity.id
_entity.type
_entity.pdbx_description
1 polymer ?
#
loop_
_entity_poly.entity_id
_entity_poly.type
_entity_poly.pdbx_seq_one_letter_code
_entity_poly.pdbx_strand_id
1 'polypeptide(L)'
;MSFIEQWLHDAVPALVGGQWRKGQQTFAVDNPATGETIAHVADLSADDTRDAVAAAYEAGAAWRATPVKQRSALLRRWFELVNEHADDLARLMTLEQGKPLAEAKGEVTYGASFIEFFAEEAKRMAGETLPSHGADKRLLVLREPVGVV
;
A
#
# COMPACT_ATOMS: atom_id res chain seq x y z
N MET A 1 -19.51 14.94 -3.77
CA MET A 1 -18.26 15.01 -4.55
C MET A 1 -17.57 13.68 -4.35
N SER A 2 -17.22 13.00 -5.44
CA SER A 2 -16.54 11.69 -5.37
C SER A 2 -15.17 11.87 -4.71
N PHE A 3 -14.69 10.84 -4.00
CA PHE A 3 -13.38 10.85 -3.35
C PHE A 3 -12.23 11.16 -4.32
N ILE A 4 -12.32 10.70 -5.58
CA ILE A 4 -11.26 10.89 -6.57
C ILE A 4 -11.32 12.26 -7.27
N GLU A 5 -12.45 12.99 -7.24
CA GLU A 5 -12.57 14.27 -7.96
C GLU A 5 -11.57 15.32 -7.48
N GLN A 6 -11.14 15.25 -6.22
CA GLN A 6 -10.10 16.13 -5.69
C GLN A 6 -8.71 15.91 -6.29
N TRP A 7 -8.48 14.75 -6.94
CA TRP A 7 -7.21 14.36 -7.55
C TRP A 7 -7.20 14.47 -9.07
N LEU A 8 -8.38 14.64 -9.69
CA LEU A 8 -8.50 14.82 -11.13
C LEU A 8 -8.26 16.29 -11.48
N HIS A 9 -7.54 16.52 -12.57
CA HIS A 9 -7.21 17.83 -13.15
C HIS A 9 -6.23 18.70 -12.34
N ASP A 10 -5.81 18.28 -11.17
CA ASP A 10 -4.83 18.97 -10.32
C ASP A 10 -3.47 18.25 -10.28
N ALA A 11 -2.47 18.93 -9.69
CA ALA A 11 -1.17 18.33 -9.43
C ALA A 11 -1.23 17.41 -8.19
N VAL A 12 -1.14 16.11 -8.43
CA VAL A 12 -1.18 15.07 -7.38
C VAL A 12 0.18 14.96 -6.72
N PRO A 13 0.31 15.28 -5.42
CA PRO A 13 1.57 15.17 -4.70
C PRO A 13 1.87 13.70 -4.33
N ALA A 14 3.14 13.40 -4.03
CA ALA A 14 3.55 12.12 -3.46
C ALA A 14 3.47 12.14 -1.93
N LEU A 15 3.20 10.99 -1.33
CA LEU A 15 3.23 10.81 0.12
C LEU A 15 4.58 10.21 0.55
N VAL A 16 5.37 10.98 1.30
CA VAL A 16 6.68 10.55 1.81
C VAL A 16 6.74 10.80 3.31
N GLY A 17 6.99 9.78 4.10
CA GLY A 17 7.10 9.90 5.56
C GLY A 17 5.84 10.49 6.23
N GLY A 18 4.65 10.26 5.68
CA GLY A 18 3.39 10.82 6.16
C GLY A 18 3.14 12.28 5.77
N GLN A 19 4.00 12.88 4.93
CA GLN A 19 3.89 14.24 4.44
C GLN A 19 3.63 14.26 2.93
N TRP A 20 2.72 15.13 2.48
CA TRP A 20 2.50 15.37 1.07
C TRP A 20 3.63 16.22 0.49
N ARG A 21 4.35 15.68 -0.50
CA ARG A 21 5.50 16.31 -1.17
C ARG A 21 5.15 16.63 -2.62
N LYS A 22 5.25 17.88 -2.99
CA LYS A 22 5.16 18.32 -4.39
C LYS A 22 6.51 18.08 -5.08
N GLY A 23 6.49 17.51 -6.28
CA GLY A 23 7.68 17.43 -7.13
C GLY A 23 8.09 18.82 -7.66
N GLN A 24 9.34 18.95 -8.07
CA GLN A 24 9.79 20.13 -8.84
C GLN A 24 9.16 20.18 -10.22
N GLN A 25 8.85 19.01 -10.78
CA GLN A 25 8.18 18.79 -12.05
C GLN A 25 6.99 17.87 -11.86
N THR A 26 6.12 17.82 -12.87
CA THR A 26 5.02 16.88 -12.95
C THR A 26 5.01 16.23 -14.31
N PHE A 27 4.43 15.03 -14.43
CA PHE A 27 4.10 14.43 -15.72
C PHE A 27 2.59 14.23 -15.84
N ALA A 28 2.10 14.32 -17.06
CA ALA A 28 0.69 14.11 -17.37
C ALA A 28 0.33 12.63 -17.32
N VAL A 29 -0.85 12.35 -16.82
CA VAL A 29 -1.50 11.03 -16.93
C VAL A 29 -2.71 11.20 -17.85
N ASP A 30 -2.71 10.49 -18.96
CA ASP A 30 -3.71 10.63 -19.99
C ASP A 30 -4.65 9.42 -19.99
N ASN A 31 -5.92 9.67 -20.30
CA ASN A 31 -6.90 8.63 -20.56
C ASN A 31 -6.58 7.96 -21.92
N PRO A 32 -6.23 6.67 -21.96
CA PRO A 32 -5.83 6.00 -23.19
C PRO A 32 -6.97 5.85 -24.21
N ALA A 33 -8.24 6.00 -23.80
CA ALA A 33 -9.38 5.91 -24.70
C ALA A 33 -9.69 7.24 -25.39
N THR A 34 -9.40 8.39 -24.75
CA THR A 34 -9.74 9.72 -25.28
C THR A 34 -8.52 10.57 -25.61
N GLY A 35 -7.37 10.27 -25.03
CA GLY A 35 -6.16 11.09 -25.12
C GLY A 35 -6.20 12.36 -24.24
N GLU A 36 -7.25 12.53 -23.43
CA GLU A 36 -7.36 13.70 -22.54
C GLU A 36 -6.52 13.50 -21.29
N THR A 37 -5.81 14.53 -20.88
CA THR A 37 -5.07 14.52 -19.60
C THR A 37 -6.05 14.55 -18.44
N ILE A 38 -5.96 13.55 -17.56
CA ILE A 38 -6.84 13.40 -16.39
C ILE A 38 -6.22 13.96 -15.11
N ALA A 39 -4.89 13.98 -15.01
CA ALA A 39 -4.16 14.52 -13.86
C ALA A 39 -2.71 14.84 -14.23
N HIS A 40 -2.05 15.61 -13.37
CA HIS A 40 -0.60 15.78 -13.37
C HIS A 40 -0.04 15.21 -12.07
N VAL A 41 0.91 14.31 -12.14
CA VAL A 41 1.50 13.62 -10.97
C VAL A 41 2.90 14.16 -10.71
N ALA A 42 3.26 14.32 -9.44
CA ALA A 42 4.59 14.77 -9.04
C ALA A 42 5.68 13.86 -9.61
N ASP A 43 6.61 14.43 -10.37
CA ASP A 43 7.82 13.76 -10.82
C ASP A 43 8.91 13.96 -9.77
N LEU A 44 9.23 12.90 -9.05
CA LEU A 44 10.17 12.94 -7.94
C LEU A 44 11.57 12.52 -8.38
N SER A 45 12.57 13.19 -7.81
CA SER A 45 13.97 12.90 -8.04
C SER A 45 14.44 11.60 -7.37
N ALA A 46 15.64 11.14 -7.75
CA ALA A 46 16.31 10.04 -7.06
C ALA A 46 16.60 10.35 -5.58
N ASP A 47 16.80 11.62 -5.22
CA ASP A 47 17.01 12.03 -3.83
C ASP A 47 15.70 11.95 -3.04
N ASP A 48 14.58 12.37 -3.61
CA ASP A 48 13.25 12.17 -3.00
C ASP A 48 12.94 10.70 -2.77
N THR A 49 13.34 9.83 -3.70
CA THR A 49 13.19 8.37 -3.55
C THR A 49 14.05 7.84 -2.41
N ARG A 50 15.29 8.31 -2.26
CA ARG A 50 16.14 7.94 -1.11
C ARG A 50 15.53 8.38 0.21
N ASP A 51 14.98 9.59 0.26
CA ASP A 51 14.26 10.11 1.44
C ASP A 51 13.05 9.22 1.79
N ALA A 52 12.29 8.78 0.78
CA ALA A 52 11.16 7.89 0.99
C ALA A 52 11.58 6.54 1.58
N VAL A 53 12.66 5.94 1.04
CA VAL A 53 13.24 4.69 1.56
C VAL A 53 13.77 4.89 3.00
N ALA A 54 14.45 6.00 3.27
CA ALA A 54 14.95 6.31 4.62
C ALA A 54 13.80 6.47 5.61
N ALA A 55 12.75 7.19 5.25
CA ALA A 55 11.56 7.35 6.09
C ALA A 55 10.86 6.01 6.38
N ALA A 56 10.76 5.13 5.37
CA ALA A 56 10.20 3.79 5.56
C ALA A 56 11.08 2.92 6.49
N TYR A 57 12.40 3.01 6.35
CA TYR A 57 13.34 2.29 7.21
C TYR A 57 13.24 2.75 8.67
N GLU A 58 13.21 4.06 8.92
CA GLU A 58 13.05 4.63 10.27
C GLU A 58 11.72 4.23 10.91
N ALA A 59 10.62 4.26 10.14
CA ALA A 59 9.30 3.83 10.62
C ALA A 59 9.26 2.34 10.99
N GLY A 60 10.11 1.52 10.38
CA GLY A 60 10.18 0.08 10.56
C GLY A 60 10.40 -0.36 12.01
N ALA A 61 11.19 0.38 12.79
CA ALA A 61 11.46 0.07 14.20
C ALA A 61 10.20 0.18 15.07
N ALA A 62 9.46 1.28 14.93
CA ALA A 62 8.21 1.50 15.65
C ALA A 62 7.13 0.51 15.18
N TRP A 63 7.06 0.23 13.87
CA TRP A 63 6.12 -0.74 13.32
C TRP A 63 6.38 -2.15 13.84
N ARG A 64 7.63 -2.59 13.93
CA ARG A 64 8.03 -3.87 14.54
C ARG A 64 7.56 -3.98 15.98
N ALA A 65 7.73 -2.89 16.76
CA ALA A 65 7.33 -2.86 18.17
C ALA A 65 5.80 -2.77 18.38
N THR A 66 5.04 -2.41 17.34
CA THR A 66 3.58 -2.30 17.44
C THR A 66 2.95 -3.68 17.70
N PRO A 67 2.08 -3.82 18.73
CA PRO A 67 1.40 -5.06 19.01
C PRO A 67 0.62 -5.59 17.81
N VAL A 68 0.65 -6.90 17.61
CA VAL A 68 0.02 -7.56 16.45
C VAL A 68 -1.47 -7.24 16.29
N LYS A 69 -2.19 -7.10 17.42
CA LYS A 69 -3.61 -6.71 17.42
C LYS A 69 -3.82 -5.33 16.80
N GLN A 70 -2.92 -4.38 17.06
CA GLN A 70 -3.00 -3.03 16.50
C GLN A 70 -2.65 -3.03 15.01
N ARG A 71 -1.61 -3.75 14.59
CA ARG A 71 -1.27 -3.90 13.15
C ARG A 71 -2.42 -4.52 12.37
N SER A 72 -3.02 -5.60 12.89
CA SER A 72 -4.21 -6.23 12.31
C SER A 72 -5.39 -5.26 12.20
N ALA A 73 -5.64 -4.44 13.24
CA ALA A 73 -6.73 -3.45 13.22
C ALA A 73 -6.51 -2.36 12.17
N LEU A 74 -5.25 -1.91 11.96
CA LEU A 74 -4.91 -0.93 10.91
C LEU A 74 -5.13 -1.50 9.51
N LEU A 75 -4.70 -2.74 9.25
CA LEU A 75 -4.96 -3.42 7.98
C LEU A 75 -6.47 -3.62 7.76
N ARG A 76 -7.22 -3.99 8.81
CA ARG A 76 -8.68 -4.13 8.72
C ARG A 76 -9.35 -2.80 8.35
N ARG A 77 -8.92 -1.69 8.97
CA ARG A 77 -9.43 -0.37 8.62
C ARG A 77 -9.07 0.02 7.17
N TRP A 78 -7.89 -0.33 6.70
CA TRP A 78 -7.50 -0.11 5.31
C TRP A 78 -8.40 -0.90 4.34
N PHE A 79 -8.63 -2.19 4.61
CA PHE A 79 -9.58 -3.01 3.85
C PHE A 79 -10.98 -2.38 3.76
N GLU A 80 -11.51 -1.90 4.90
CA GLU A 80 -12.81 -1.24 4.96
C GLU A 80 -12.84 0.01 4.09
N LEU A 81 -11.82 0.85 4.15
CA LEU A 81 -11.69 2.06 3.34
C LEU A 81 -11.62 1.75 1.84
N VAL A 82 -10.86 0.73 1.44
CA VAL A 82 -10.80 0.31 0.02
C VAL A 82 -12.18 -0.11 -0.48
N ASN A 83 -12.94 -0.88 0.32
CA ASN A 83 -14.29 -1.28 -0.06
C ASN A 83 -15.28 -0.10 -0.07
N GLU A 84 -15.17 0.82 0.89
CA GLU A 84 -15.99 2.04 0.96
C GLU A 84 -15.83 2.89 -0.31
N HIS A 85 -14.60 2.95 -0.86
CA HIS A 85 -14.26 3.74 -2.06
C HIS A 85 -14.09 2.88 -3.32
N ALA A 86 -14.60 1.65 -3.35
CA ALA A 86 -14.34 0.71 -4.43
C ALA A 86 -14.80 1.22 -5.80
N ASP A 87 -15.95 1.89 -5.87
CA ASP A 87 -16.47 2.44 -7.13
C ASP A 87 -15.59 3.59 -7.66
N ASP A 88 -15.10 4.45 -6.79
CA ASP A 88 -14.21 5.54 -7.14
C ASP A 88 -12.83 5.02 -7.60
N LEU A 89 -12.26 4.06 -6.88
CA LEU A 89 -10.98 3.42 -7.23
C LEU A 89 -11.08 2.69 -8.57
N ALA A 90 -12.16 1.97 -8.82
CA ALA A 90 -12.40 1.28 -10.09
C ALA A 90 -12.56 2.29 -11.26
N ARG A 91 -13.28 3.41 -11.02
CA ARG A 91 -13.41 4.47 -12.00
C ARG A 91 -12.05 5.12 -12.33
N LEU A 92 -11.23 5.40 -11.31
CA LEU A 92 -9.89 5.94 -11.52
C LEU A 92 -9.03 4.99 -12.35
N MET A 93 -9.03 3.71 -12.03
CA MET A 93 -8.31 2.66 -12.77
C MET A 93 -8.77 2.61 -14.24
N THR A 94 -10.07 2.72 -14.50
CA THR A 94 -10.60 2.77 -15.87
C THR A 94 -10.13 4.01 -16.62
N LEU A 95 -10.14 5.18 -15.97
CA LEU A 95 -9.69 6.43 -16.57
C LEU A 95 -8.19 6.41 -16.89
N GLU A 96 -7.39 5.84 -16.02
CA GLU A 96 -5.92 5.86 -16.11
C GLU A 96 -5.35 4.79 -17.05
N GLN A 97 -5.93 3.59 -17.09
CA GLN A 97 -5.38 2.49 -17.90
C GLN A 97 -6.34 1.95 -18.98
N GLY A 98 -7.54 2.47 -19.09
CA GLY A 98 -8.50 2.02 -20.11
C GLY A 98 -9.17 0.67 -19.85
N LYS A 99 -9.01 0.09 -18.65
CA LYS A 99 -9.63 -1.18 -18.29
C LYS A 99 -11.16 -1.03 -18.21
N PRO A 100 -11.96 -2.02 -18.68
CA PRO A 100 -13.41 -2.01 -18.49
C PRO A 100 -13.78 -1.89 -17.01
N LEU A 101 -14.75 -1.03 -16.67
CA LEU A 101 -15.14 -0.71 -15.30
C LEU A 101 -15.50 -1.96 -14.47
N ALA A 102 -16.16 -2.94 -15.09
CA ALA A 102 -16.51 -4.20 -14.42
C ALA A 102 -15.28 -5.00 -13.99
N GLU A 103 -14.24 -5.03 -14.83
CA GLU A 103 -12.97 -5.69 -14.50
C GLU A 103 -12.19 -4.91 -13.44
N ALA A 104 -12.17 -3.57 -13.55
CA ALA A 104 -11.56 -2.71 -12.55
C ALA A 104 -12.18 -2.90 -11.14
N LYS A 105 -13.52 -3.03 -11.06
CA LYS A 105 -14.20 -3.38 -9.81
C LYS A 105 -13.77 -4.74 -9.25
N GLY A 106 -13.61 -5.73 -10.13
CA GLY A 106 -13.08 -7.05 -9.76
C GLY A 106 -11.67 -6.97 -9.17
N GLU A 107 -10.79 -6.15 -9.77
CA GLU A 107 -9.42 -5.96 -9.27
C GLU A 107 -9.38 -5.24 -7.93
N VAL A 108 -10.20 -4.21 -7.71
CA VAL A 108 -10.27 -3.54 -6.40
C VAL A 108 -10.70 -4.53 -5.32
N THR A 109 -11.72 -5.35 -5.59
CA THR A 109 -12.18 -6.38 -4.66
C THR A 109 -11.09 -7.43 -4.41
N TYR A 110 -10.41 -7.87 -5.46
CA TYR A 110 -9.31 -8.83 -5.38
C TYR A 110 -8.13 -8.26 -4.56
N GLY A 111 -7.71 -7.02 -4.83
CA GLY A 111 -6.67 -6.36 -4.04
C GLY A 111 -7.04 -6.19 -2.57
N ALA A 112 -8.29 -5.80 -2.28
CA ALA A 112 -8.80 -5.68 -0.93
C ALA A 112 -8.75 -7.01 -0.16
N SER A 113 -9.03 -8.13 -0.83
CA SER A 113 -9.01 -9.46 -0.18
C SER A 113 -7.64 -9.84 0.38
N PHE A 114 -6.53 -9.40 -0.24
CA PHE A 114 -5.19 -9.60 0.33
C PHE A 114 -4.98 -8.81 1.60
N ILE A 115 -5.46 -7.57 1.66
CA ILE A 115 -5.35 -6.74 2.87
C ILE A 115 -6.11 -7.41 4.02
N GLU A 116 -7.32 -7.90 3.77
CA GLU A 116 -8.11 -8.66 4.75
C GLU A 116 -7.37 -9.93 5.19
N PHE A 117 -6.89 -10.73 4.24
CA PHE A 117 -6.17 -11.96 4.52
C PHE A 117 -4.97 -11.70 5.46
N PHE A 118 -4.13 -10.72 5.15
CA PHE A 118 -2.96 -10.42 5.96
C PHE A 118 -3.30 -9.72 7.29
N ALA A 119 -4.42 -9.03 7.39
CA ALA A 119 -4.93 -8.54 8.67
C ALA A 119 -5.25 -9.70 9.64
N GLU A 120 -5.75 -10.82 9.12
CA GLU A 120 -6.04 -12.02 9.90
C GLU A 120 -4.80 -12.86 10.16
N GLU A 121 -3.96 -13.07 9.13
CA GLU A 121 -2.72 -13.84 9.25
C GLU A 121 -1.71 -13.19 10.20
N ALA A 122 -1.70 -11.88 10.34
CA ALA A 122 -0.86 -11.19 11.33
C ALA A 122 -1.01 -11.78 12.73
N LYS A 123 -2.19 -12.27 13.10
CA LYS A 123 -2.47 -12.85 14.42
C LYS A 123 -1.96 -14.30 14.56
N ARG A 124 -1.58 -14.94 13.46
CA ARG A 124 -1.12 -16.35 13.40
C ARG A 124 0.39 -16.47 13.19
N MET A 125 1.12 -15.37 13.19
CA MET A 125 2.58 -15.34 13.03
C MET A 125 3.28 -15.86 14.30
N ALA A 126 3.07 -17.13 14.59
CA ALA A 126 3.75 -17.81 15.68
C ALA A 126 5.16 -18.27 15.24
N GLY A 127 6.06 -18.40 16.21
CA GLY A 127 7.31 -19.15 16.04
C GLY A 127 7.06 -20.65 16.09
N GLU A 128 8.11 -21.43 15.92
CA GLU A 128 8.05 -22.90 15.90
C GLU A 128 9.13 -23.47 16.83
N THR A 129 8.82 -24.60 17.44
CA THR A 129 9.82 -25.44 18.11
C THR A 129 10.03 -26.68 17.24
N LEU A 130 11.27 -26.87 16.77
CA LEU A 130 11.62 -27.99 15.90
C LEU A 130 12.31 -29.09 16.68
N PRO A 131 12.13 -30.38 16.26
CA PRO A 131 12.93 -31.49 16.80
C PRO A 131 14.42 -31.24 16.57
N SER A 132 15.21 -31.44 17.62
CA SER A 132 16.66 -31.31 17.53
C SER A 132 17.32 -32.63 17.11
N HIS A 133 18.39 -32.51 16.35
CA HIS A 133 19.28 -33.66 16.02
C HIS A 133 20.25 -34.06 17.13
N GLY A 134 20.25 -33.30 18.23
CA GLY A 134 21.10 -33.54 19.42
C GLY A 134 20.31 -33.41 20.71
N ALA A 135 20.59 -34.27 21.69
CA ALA A 135 19.89 -34.29 22.98
C ALA A 135 20.18 -33.05 23.85
N ASP A 136 21.27 -32.35 23.57
CA ASP A 136 21.76 -31.14 24.26
C ASP A 136 21.25 -29.82 23.66
N LYS A 137 20.37 -29.88 22.61
CA LYS A 137 19.95 -28.69 21.88
C LYS A 137 18.44 -28.58 21.82
N ARG A 138 17.95 -27.35 21.72
CA ARG A 138 16.57 -27.00 21.39
C ARG A 138 16.58 -26.01 20.22
N LEU A 139 15.74 -26.26 19.21
CA LEU A 139 15.62 -25.41 18.03
C LEU A 139 14.34 -24.60 18.13
N LEU A 140 14.50 -23.28 18.05
CA LEU A 140 13.41 -22.32 18.04
C LEU A 140 13.47 -21.52 16.74
N VAL A 141 12.35 -21.37 16.09
CA VAL A 141 12.19 -20.49 14.91
C VAL A 141 11.44 -19.25 15.37
N LEU A 142 12.05 -18.10 15.18
CA LEU A 142 11.43 -16.79 15.39
C LEU A 142 11.17 -16.14 14.03
N ARG A 143 10.03 -15.45 13.91
CA ARG A 143 9.68 -14.69 12.70
C ARG A 143 9.91 -13.22 12.97
N GLU A 144 10.68 -12.59 12.09
CA GLU A 144 10.99 -11.16 12.16
C GLU A 144 10.68 -10.47 10.83
N PRO A 145 10.41 -9.14 10.84
CA PRO A 145 10.23 -8.38 9.59
C PRO A 145 11.51 -8.42 8.74
N VAL A 146 11.33 -8.53 7.42
CA VAL A 146 12.44 -8.50 6.46
C VAL A 146 13.02 -7.10 6.25
N GLY A 147 12.27 -6.06 6.57
CA GLY A 147 12.65 -4.66 6.38
C GLY A 147 11.78 -3.95 5.34
N VAL A 148 12.35 -2.96 4.67
CA VAL A 148 11.71 -2.24 3.57
C VAL A 148 11.75 -3.11 2.32
N VAL A 149 10.62 -3.19 1.60
CA VAL A 149 10.42 -3.95 0.35
C VAL A 149 9.84 -3.06 -0.72
#